data_8489a8a78e7fa1d6f03191f62dc950d7
#
_entry.id   8489a8a78e7fa1d6f03191f62dc950d7
#
_cell.length_a   1.000
_cell.length_b   1.000
_cell.length_c   1.000
_cell.angle_alpha   90.00
_cell.angle_beta   90.00
_cell.angle_gamma   90.00
#
_symmetry.space_group_name_H-M   'P 1'
#
loop_
_entity.id
_entity.type
_entity.pdbx_description
1 polymer ?
#
loop_
_entity_poly.entity_id
_entity_poly.type
_entity_poly.pdbx_seq_one_letter_code
_entity_poly.pdbx_strand_id
1 'polypeptide(L)'
;AFESRSGWGVSHSGHEPRFASWRMKMGANASVPKGFGTPHVVNISETMTRKYLKAEKYFAEHPEWYALVDGERKRTQICQSNQEAVDALIAEVRAELAANTNCTSISLGSDDNDKFCRCDGCRKILAQDDCGDTALEIHVANQVARAISKDYPRAKVSILAYWTKERPPRKMKLQPNVVVGMALGRNYA
;
A
#
# COMPACT_ATOMS: atom_id res chain seq x y z
N ALA A 1 16.02 -14.35 -8.62
CA ALA A 1 14.84 -15.22 -8.70
C ALA A 1 13.63 -14.41 -8.27
N PHE A 2 12.53 -14.51 -8.99
CA PHE A 2 11.27 -13.85 -8.61
C PHE A 2 10.62 -14.67 -7.50
N GLU A 3 10.43 -14.08 -6.33
CA GLU A 3 9.78 -14.74 -5.21
C GLU A 3 8.26 -14.90 -5.41
N SER A 4 7.65 -14.01 -6.19
CA SER A 4 6.23 -14.09 -6.56
C SER A 4 5.93 -13.37 -7.87
N ARG A 5 4.92 -13.87 -8.58
CA ARG A 5 4.34 -13.22 -9.78
C ARG A 5 2.82 -13.24 -9.67
N SER A 6 2.18 -12.11 -9.93
CA SER A 6 0.73 -12.07 -10.11
C SER A 6 0.37 -12.49 -11.53
N GLY A 7 -0.62 -13.35 -11.68
CA GLY A 7 -1.07 -13.80 -13.00
C GLY A 7 -1.88 -12.72 -13.71
N TRP A 8 -1.71 -12.62 -15.01
CA TRP A 8 -2.47 -11.74 -15.87
C TRP A 8 -3.95 -12.07 -15.90
N GLY A 9 -4.77 -11.05 -15.71
CA GLY A 9 -6.07 -10.86 -16.34
C GLY A 9 -7.18 -11.92 -16.19
N VAL A 10 -7.08 -12.84 -15.26
CA VAL A 10 -8.18 -13.77 -15.01
C VAL A 10 -8.83 -13.41 -13.69
N SER A 11 -9.76 -12.48 -13.74
CA SER A 11 -10.73 -12.22 -12.67
C SER A 11 -11.75 -13.36 -12.62
N HIS A 12 -11.30 -14.57 -12.38
CA HIS A 12 -12.17 -15.67 -12.02
C HIS A 12 -11.92 -16.00 -10.57
N SER A 13 -12.99 -16.15 -9.83
CA SER A 13 -13.01 -16.70 -8.49
C SER A 13 -12.11 -17.95 -8.42
N GLY A 14 -10.83 -17.73 -8.14
CA GLY A 14 -9.76 -18.70 -8.34
C GLY A 14 -9.71 -19.80 -7.30
N HIS A 15 -10.86 -20.34 -6.89
CA HIS A 15 -10.96 -21.42 -5.92
C HIS A 15 -10.87 -22.82 -6.53
N GLU A 16 -10.78 -22.95 -7.86
CA GLU A 16 -10.59 -24.27 -8.46
C GLU A 16 -9.14 -24.73 -8.39
N PRO A 17 -8.84 -25.91 -7.83
CA PRO A 17 -7.47 -26.40 -7.64
C PRO A 17 -6.64 -26.48 -8.92
N ARG A 18 -7.28 -26.76 -10.07
CA ARG A 18 -6.61 -26.78 -11.39
C ARG A 18 -6.02 -25.44 -11.79
N PHE A 19 -6.70 -24.33 -11.49
CA PHE A 19 -6.19 -22.99 -11.78
C PHE A 19 -5.05 -22.58 -10.83
N ALA A 20 -5.13 -22.97 -9.56
CA ALA A 20 -4.05 -22.75 -8.61
C ALA A 20 -2.78 -23.48 -9.06
N SER A 21 -2.88 -24.74 -9.45
CA SER A 21 -1.75 -25.52 -9.98
C SER A 21 -1.15 -24.91 -11.25
N TRP A 22 -1.98 -24.45 -12.18
CA TRP A 22 -1.54 -23.79 -13.40
C TRP A 22 -0.81 -22.47 -13.11
N ARG A 23 -1.37 -21.63 -12.24
CA ARG A 23 -0.73 -20.37 -11.82
C ARG A 23 0.65 -20.60 -11.21
N MET A 24 0.78 -21.61 -10.34
CA MET A 24 2.06 -21.97 -9.76
C MET A 24 3.10 -22.37 -10.81
N LYS A 25 2.70 -23.20 -11.79
CA LYS A 25 3.57 -23.59 -12.91
C LYS A 25 4.03 -22.40 -13.74
N MET A 26 3.16 -21.38 -13.90
CA MET A 26 3.49 -20.13 -14.58
C MET A 26 4.24 -19.14 -13.70
N GLY A 27 4.57 -19.48 -12.47
CA GLY A 27 5.22 -18.60 -11.50
C GLY A 27 4.32 -17.49 -10.93
N ALA A 28 3.00 -17.61 -11.11
CA ALA A 28 1.99 -16.68 -10.60
C ALA A 28 1.47 -17.15 -9.23
N ASN A 29 2.27 -17.02 -8.19
CA ASN A 29 1.99 -17.59 -6.88
C ASN A 29 1.38 -16.60 -5.86
N ALA A 30 1.32 -15.31 -6.16
CA ALA A 30 0.84 -14.28 -5.23
C ALA A 30 -0.67 -14.39 -4.90
N SER A 31 -1.45 -15.06 -5.75
CA SER A 31 -2.90 -15.23 -5.58
C SER A 31 -3.30 -16.69 -5.36
N VAL A 32 -2.39 -17.56 -4.95
CA VAL A 32 -2.67 -18.99 -4.74
C VAL A 32 -3.26 -19.20 -3.33
N PRO A 33 -4.30 -20.04 -3.18
CA PRO A 33 -4.90 -20.31 -1.87
C PRO A 33 -3.89 -20.86 -0.85
N LYS A 34 -4.15 -20.58 0.43
CA LYS A 34 -3.37 -21.14 1.54
C LYS A 34 -3.30 -22.66 1.41
N GLY A 35 -2.11 -23.25 1.55
CA GLY A 35 -1.90 -24.69 1.46
C GLY A 35 -1.05 -25.14 0.26
N PHE A 36 -0.79 -24.28 -0.71
CA PHE A 36 0.09 -24.59 -1.85
C PHE A 36 1.55 -24.16 -1.65
N GLY A 37 1.97 -23.93 -0.40
CA GLY A 37 3.39 -23.68 -0.07
C GLY A 37 3.94 -22.34 -0.53
N THR A 38 3.10 -21.34 -0.76
CA THR A 38 3.56 -19.99 -1.08
C THR A 38 4.04 -19.30 0.19
N PRO A 39 5.32 -18.96 0.32
CA PRO A 39 5.88 -18.44 1.56
C PRO A 39 5.39 -17.02 1.92
N HIS A 40 4.95 -16.23 0.95
CA HIS A 40 4.48 -14.85 1.18
C HIS A 40 3.36 -14.49 0.21
N VAL A 41 2.15 -14.35 0.71
CA VAL A 41 1.08 -13.66 -0.01
C VAL A 41 1.20 -12.19 0.31
N VAL A 42 1.72 -11.41 -0.62
CA VAL A 42 1.68 -9.95 -0.54
C VAL A 42 0.26 -9.54 -0.92
N ASN A 43 -0.55 -9.22 0.09
CA ASN A 43 -1.86 -8.61 -0.16
C ASN A 43 -1.64 -7.13 -0.45
N ILE A 44 -2.14 -6.66 -1.60
CA ILE A 44 -2.11 -5.25 -1.98
C ILE A 44 -3.55 -4.82 -2.22
N SER A 45 -4.05 -3.96 -1.35
CA SER A 45 -5.41 -3.44 -1.40
C SER A 45 -5.46 -2.02 -0.84
N GLU A 46 -6.50 -1.31 -1.16
CA GLU A 46 -6.81 0.01 -0.66
C GLU A 46 -7.17 -0.08 0.83
N THR A 47 -6.30 0.39 1.70
CA THR A 47 -6.45 0.17 3.14
C THR A 47 -6.32 1.42 3.99
N MET A 48 -5.63 2.46 3.50
CA MET A 48 -5.35 3.62 4.34
C MET A 48 -6.63 4.28 4.87
N THR A 49 -7.62 4.55 3.99
CA THR A 49 -8.88 5.18 4.38
C THR A 49 -10.03 4.18 4.54
N ARG A 50 -9.92 2.98 3.98
CA ARG A 50 -10.99 1.98 4.05
C ARG A 50 -10.87 1.04 5.23
N LYS A 51 -9.67 0.84 5.75
CA LYS A 51 -9.43 -0.09 6.85
C LYS A 51 -8.92 0.61 8.10
N TYR A 52 -7.83 1.36 7.98
CA TYR A 52 -7.13 1.93 9.12
C TYR A 52 -7.73 3.27 9.57
N LEU A 53 -7.61 4.31 8.76
CA LEU A 53 -8.15 5.63 9.07
C LEU A 53 -9.47 5.86 8.35
N LYS A 54 -10.50 5.11 8.76
CA LYS A 54 -11.83 5.20 8.15
C LYS A 54 -12.40 6.61 8.29
N ALA A 55 -12.72 7.23 7.15
CA ALA A 55 -13.20 8.60 7.13
C ALA A 55 -14.55 8.78 7.86
N GLU A 56 -15.38 7.75 7.89
CA GLU A 56 -16.64 7.75 8.64
C GLU A 56 -16.41 7.89 10.15
N LYS A 57 -15.28 7.39 10.65
CA LYS A 57 -14.92 7.43 12.07
C LYS A 57 -14.18 8.70 12.45
N TYR A 58 -13.22 9.11 11.62
CA TYR A 58 -12.23 10.11 12.05
C TYR A 58 -12.41 11.49 11.38
N PHE A 59 -13.08 11.59 10.23
CA PHE A 59 -13.09 12.84 9.47
C PHE A 59 -13.80 14.00 10.19
N ALA A 60 -14.82 13.72 11.00
CA ALA A 60 -15.55 14.78 11.71
C ALA A 60 -14.68 15.47 12.78
N GLU A 61 -13.81 14.69 13.44
CA GLU A 61 -12.95 15.19 14.52
C GLU A 61 -11.56 15.61 14.00
N HIS A 62 -11.08 14.96 12.92
CA HIS A 62 -9.76 15.14 12.35
C HIS A 62 -9.79 15.35 10.84
N PRO A 63 -10.45 16.41 10.33
CA PRO A 63 -10.48 16.68 8.89
C PRO A 63 -9.08 16.91 8.31
N GLU A 64 -8.12 17.43 9.10
CA GLU A 64 -6.73 17.67 8.71
C GLU A 64 -5.92 16.39 8.45
N TRP A 65 -6.40 15.22 8.91
CA TRP A 65 -5.80 13.93 8.61
C TRP A 65 -6.06 13.47 7.16
N TYR A 66 -6.97 14.15 6.47
CA TYR A 66 -7.37 13.80 5.11
C TYR A 66 -6.90 14.81 4.07
N ALA A 67 -6.99 14.43 2.82
CA ALA A 67 -6.43 15.18 1.72
C ALA A 67 -7.00 16.59 1.58
N LEU A 68 -6.13 17.57 1.44
CA LEU A 68 -6.50 18.92 0.98
C LEU A 68 -6.51 18.91 -0.55
N VAL A 69 -7.70 19.03 -1.14
CA VAL A 69 -7.94 19.01 -2.59
C VAL A 69 -8.79 20.21 -2.95
N ASP A 70 -8.30 21.05 -3.86
CA ASP A 70 -8.99 22.27 -4.30
C ASP A 70 -9.38 23.22 -3.15
N GLY A 71 -8.48 23.33 -2.15
CA GLY A 71 -8.69 24.18 -0.97
C GLY A 71 -9.56 23.58 0.14
N GLU A 72 -10.12 22.38 -0.05
CA GLU A 72 -11.01 21.74 0.90
C GLU A 72 -10.45 20.39 1.39
N ARG A 73 -10.74 20.03 2.66
CA ARG A 73 -10.45 18.69 3.19
C ARG A 73 -11.49 17.68 2.66
N LYS A 74 -10.98 16.62 2.02
CA LYS A 74 -11.83 15.59 1.38
C LYS A 74 -11.42 14.19 1.84
N ARG A 75 -12.42 13.30 1.93
CA ARG A 75 -12.27 11.91 2.41
C ARG A 75 -11.65 10.97 1.36
N THR A 76 -10.90 11.50 0.41
CA THR A 76 -10.41 10.76 -0.77
C THR A 76 -9.14 10.00 -0.51
N GLN A 77 -8.26 10.57 0.31
CA GLN A 77 -6.96 10.01 0.72
C GLN A 77 -6.62 10.54 2.12
N ILE A 78 -5.62 9.96 2.77
CA ILE A 78 -5.03 10.58 3.96
C ILE A 78 -4.11 11.74 3.58
N CYS A 79 -3.82 12.63 4.51
CA CYS A 79 -2.76 13.62 4.39
C CYS A 79 -1.42 13.00 4.78
N GLN A 80 -0.61 12.63 3.81
CA GLN A 80 0.64 11.90 4.04
C GLN A 80 1.73 12.70 4.77
N SER A 81 1.58 14.03 4.87
CA SER A 81 2.49 14.89 5.63
C SER A 81 1.98 15.25 7.02
N ASN A 82 0.75 14.87 7.37
CA ASN A 82 0.23 15.06 8.72
C ASN A 82 0.77 13.95 9.62
N GLN A 83 1.66 14.32 10.58
CA GLN A 83 2.32 13.35 11.43
C GLN A 83 1.35 12.63 12.37
N GLU A 84 0.33 13.31 12.87
CA GLU A 84 -0.69 12.68 13.72
C GLU A 84 -1.48 11.61 12.98
N ALA A 85 -1.84 11.86 11.71
CA ALA A 85 -2.48 10.86 10.86
C ALA A 85 -1.56 9.66 10.61
N VAL A 86 -0.28 9.90 10.37
CA VAL A 86 0.70 8.80 10.17
C VAL A 86 0.91 8.01 11.46
N ASP A 87 0.98 8.66 12.61
CA ASP A 87 1.13 8.01 13.91
C ASP A 87 -0.11 7.16 14.25
N ALA A 88 -1.31 7.68 13.98
CA ALA A 88 -2.55 6.92 14.12
C ALA A 88 -2.58 5.71 13.17
N LEU A 89 -2.14 5.86 11.92
CA LEU A 89 -2.01 4.75 10.98
C LEU A 89 -1.04 3.69 11.50
N ILE A 90 0.12 4.09 12.04
CA ILE A 90 1.09 3.18 12.64
C ILE A 90 0.48 2.41 13.83
N ALA A 91 -0.30 3.08 14.66
CA ALA A 91 -0.97 2.45 15.79
C ALA A 91 -1.96 1.37 15.34
N GLU A 92 -2.78 1.65 14.33
CA GLU A 92 -3.73 0.67 13.77
C GLU A 92 -3.00 -0.52 13.11
N VAL A 93 -1.90 -0.27 12.39
CA VAL A 93 -1.07 -1.34 11.81
C VAL A 93 -0.44 -2.21 12.91
N ARG A 94 0.04 -1.63 13.98
CA ARG A 94 0.58 -2.39 15.14
C ARG A 94 -0.50 -3.22 15.81
N ALA A 95 -1.70 -2.69 15.97
CA ALA A 95 -2.83 -3.42 16.53
C ALA A 95 -3.19 -4.64 15.67
N GLU A 96 -3.19 -4.51 14.34
CA GLU A 96 -3.40 -5.63 13.43
C GLU A 96 -2.33 -6.71 13.56
N LEU A 97 -1.05 -6.31 13.59
CA LEU A 97 0.05 -7.25 13.73
C LEU A 97 0.05 -7.97 15.09
N ALA A 98 -0.32 -7.27 16.15
CA ALA A 98 -0.48 -7.86 17.48
C ALA A 98 -1.63 -8.86 17.56
N ALA A 99 -2.76 -8.54 16.90
CA ALA A 99 -3.92 -9.43 16.84
C ALA A 99 -3.71 -10.64 15.94
N ASN A 100 -2.82 -10.57 14.95
CA ASN A 100 -2.55 -11.63 13.99
C ASN A 100 -1.06 -11.92 13.87
N THR A 101 -0.55 -12.75 14.76
CA THR A 101 0.88 -13.12 14.83
C THR A 101 1.42 -13.85 13.59
N ASN A 102 0.53 -14.36 12.75
CA ASN A 102 0.87 -15.00 11.46
C ASN A 102 0.87 -13.98 10.29
N CYS A 103 0.52 -12.73 10.54
CA CYS A 103 0.52 -11.70 9.52
C CYS A 103 1.96 -11.35 9.14
N THR A 104 2.31 -11.56 7.87
CA THR A 104 3.64 -11.27 7.31
C THR A 104 3.61 -10.15 6.28
N SER A 105 2.44 -9.59 5.99
CA SER A 105 2.28 -8.51 5.03
C SER A 105 1.15 -7.56 5.42
N ILE A 106 1.48 -6.27 5.46
CA ILE A 106 0.55 -5.16 5.65
C ILE A 106 0.40 -4.42 4.34
N SER A 107 -0.81 -4.29 3.85
CA SER A 107 -1.09 -3.42 2.70
C SER A 107 -1.28 -1.98 3.16
N LEU A 108 -0.63 -1.04 2.47
CA LEU A 108 -0.82 0.39 2.60
C LEU A 108 -1.20 1.02 1.25
N GLY A 109 -2.12 0.39 0.54
CA GLY A 109 -2.64 0.97 -0.70
C GLY A 109 -3.49 2.21 -0.43
N SER A 110 -3.21 3.29 -1.16
CA SER A 110 -4.09 4.44 -1.26
C SER A 110 -5.38 4.09 -2.03
N ASP A 111 -6.43 4.87 -1.85
CA ASP A 111 -7.69 4.65 -2.57
C ASP A 111 -7.51 4.87 -4.09
N ASP A 112 -8.33 4.18 -4.87
CA ASP A 112 -8.30 4.22 -6.35
C ASP A 112 -8.87 5.53 -6.89
N ASN A 113 -8.14 6.60 -6.62
CA ASN A 113 -8.41 7.94 -7.15
C ASN A 113 -7.12 8.77 -7.20
N ASP A 114 -7.14 9.90 -7.94
CA ASP A 114 -6.03 10.84 -8.11
C ASP A 114 -6.09 12.04 -7.14
N LYS A 115 -6.99 12.00 -6.15
CA LYS A 115 -7.27 13.12 -5.23
C LYS A 115 -6.34 13.11 -4.02
N PHE A 116 -5.03 13.07 -4.28
CA PHE A 116 -4.01 13.16 -3.25
C PHE A 116 -3.93 14.55 -2.62
N CYS A 117 -3.45 14.59 -1.38
CA CYS A 117 -3.30 15.84 -0.63
C CYS A 117 -2.30 16.80 -1.30
N ARG A 118 -2.69 18.06 -1.42
CA ARG A 118 -1.86 19.14 -1.99
C ARG A 118 -1.58 20.25 -0.97
N CYS A 119 -1.61 19.95 0.34
CA CYS A 119 -1.17 20.90 1.36
C CYS A 119 0.35 21.15 1.25
N ASP A 120 0.85 22.19 1.92
CA ASP A 120 2.26 22.59 1.83
C ASP A 120 3.22 21.47 2.28
N GLY A 121 2.87 20.70 3.30
CA GLY A 121 3.63 19.55 3.74
C GLY A 121 3.74 18.48 2.65
N CYS A 122 2.62 18.11 2.02
CA CYS A 122 2.61 17.14 0.93
C CYS A 122 3.34 17.66 -0.31
N ARG A 123 3.23 18.96 -0.64
CA ARG A 123 4.00 19.57 -1.73
C ARG A 123 5.51 19.50 -1.49
N LYS A 124 5.97 19.70 -0.25
CA LYS A 124 7.38 19.52 0.12
C LYS A 124 7.87 18.08 -0.07
N ILE A 125 7.02 17.08 0.22
CA ILE A 125 7.36 15.67 -0.04
C ILE A 125 7.45 15.42 -1.54
N LEU A 126 6.47 15.88 -2.32
CA LEU A 126 6.47 15.74 -3.79
C LEU A 126 7.72 16.38 -4.43
N ALA A 127 8.22 17.47 -3.89
CA ALA A 127 9.42 18.16 -4.39
C ALA A 127 10.73 17.40 -4.11
N GLN A 128 10.74 16.36 -3.29
CA GLN A 128 11.95 15.58 -2.98
C GLN A 128 12.37 14.68 -4.14
N ASP A 129 11.42 14.26 -4.97
CA ASP A 129 11.68 13.35 -6.08
C ASP A 129 10.70 13.62 -7.23
N ASP A 130 11.15 13.40 -8.48
CA ASP A 130 10.32 13.55 -9.68
C ASP A 130 9.55 12.24 -9.99
N CYS A 131 8.88 11.70 -8.99
CA CYS A 131 8.08 10.47 -9.15
C CYS A 131 6.58 10.66 -8.89
N GLY A 132 6.10 11.91 -8.86
CA GLY A 132 4.68 12.22 -8.66
C GLY A 132 4.16 11.69 -7.32
N ASP A 133 2.92 11.22 -7.30
CA ASP A 133 2.25 10.76 -6.06
C ASP A 133 2.92 9.53 -5.44
N THR A 134 3.80 8.83 -6.17
CA THR A 134 4.67 7.78 -5.62
C THR A 134 5.48 8.27 -4.42
N ALA A 135 5.94 9.54 -4.44
CA ALA A 135 6.69 10.13 -3.32
C ALA A 135 5.89 10.13 -2.02
N LEU A 136 4.60 10.44 -2.09
CA LEU A 136 3.70 10.45 -0.93
C LEU A 136 3.51 9.04 -0.35
N GLU A 137 3.29 8.04 -1.21
CA GLU A 137 3.16 6.65 -0.74
C GLU A 137 4.46 6.12 -0.12
N ILE A 138 5.61 6.37 -0.75
CA ILE A 138 6.92 5.97 -0.21
C ILE A 138 7.17 6.64 1.15
N HIS A 139 6.81 7.92 1.29
CA HIS A 139 6.99 8.65 2.54
C HIS A 139 6.27 7.98 3.71
N VAL A 140 5.01 7.62 3.54
CA VAL A 140 4.20 6.93 4.57
C VAL A 140 4.66 5.49 4.76
N ALA A 141 4.85 4.74 3.66
CA ALA A 141 5.28 3.35 3.74
C ALA A 141 6.61 3.20 4.49
N ASN A 142 7.55 4.11 4.26
CA ASN A 142 8.83 4.11 4.96
C ASN A 142 8.70 4.40 6.46
N GLN A 143 7.78 5.29 6.87
CA GLN A 143 7.54 5.58 8.28
C GLN A 143 6.93 4.37 8.99
N VAL A 144 5.88 3.77 8.41
CA VAL A 144 5.25 2.55 8.93
C VAL A 144 6.28 1.41 8.99
N ALA A 145 7.02 1.19 7.92
CA ALA A 145 8.02 0.13 7.82
C ALA A 145 9.11 0.25 8.89
N ARG A 146 9.62 1.45 9.13
CA ARG A 146 10.56 1.73 10.24
C ARG A 146 9.94 1.46 11.59
N ALA A 147 8.74 1.95 11.82
CA ALA A 147 8.05 1.83 13.10
C ALA A 147 7.81 0.37 13.52
N ILE A 148 7.54 -0.53 12.56
CA ILE A 148 7.26 -1.94 12.85
C ILE A 148 8.49 -2.86 12.78
N SER A 149 9.59 -2.41 12.18
CA SER A 149 10.73 -3.28 11.81
C SER A 149 11.36 -4.01 13.00
N LYS A 150 11.44 -3.36 14.17
CA LYS A 150 12.06 -3.93 15.37
C LYS A 150 11.18 -5.02 15.99
N ASP A 151 9.89 -4.74 16.13
CA ASP A 151 8.97 -5.61 16.88
C ASP A 151 8.38 -6.71 15.98
N TYR A 152 8.32 -6.44 14.66
CA TYR A 152 7.76 -7.35 13.65
C TYR A 152 8.74 -7.54 12.46
N PRO A 153 9.93 -8.14 12.68
CA PRO A 153 11.01 -8.19 11.67
C PRO A 153 10.64 -8.98 10.40
N ARG A 154 9.64 -9.85 10.47
CA ARG A 154 9.14 -10.62 9.31
C ARG A 154 8.05 -9.88 8.53
N ALA A 155 7.45 -8.83 9.11
CA ALA A 155 6.37 -8.11 8.45
C ALA A 155 6.89 -7.24 7.31
N LYS A 156 6.22 -7.35 6.17
CA LYS A 156 6.44 -6.50 4.99
C LYS A 156 5.30 -5.48 4.87
N VAL A 157 5.66 -4.29 4.44
CA VAL A 157 4.71 -3.23 4.08
C VAL A 157 4.60 -3.20 2.56
N SER A 158 3.42 -3.42 2.03
CA SER A 158 3.19 -3.44 0.58
C SER A 158 2.45 -2.19 0.11
N ILE A 159 2.93 -1.62 -0.99
CA ILE A 159 2.33 -0.50 -1.72
C ILE A 159 2.13 -0.89 -3.17
N LEU A 160 1.26 -0.16 -3.89
CA LEU A 160 0.92 -0.45 -5.27
C LEU A 160 1.44 0.63 -6.22
N ALA A 161 2.32 0.26 -7.13
CA ALA A 161 2.66 1.09 -8.28
C ALA A 161 1.55 0.96 -9.34
N TYR A 162 0.74 2.00 -9.46
CA TYR A 162 -0.44 2.02 -10.33
C TYR A 162 -0.84 3.47 -10.64
N TRP A 163 -1.16 3.75 -11.89
CA TRP A 163 -1.70 5.03 -12.37
C TRP A 163 -0.81 6.24 -12.03
N THR A 164 -1.23 7.18 -11.15
CA THR A 164 -0.43 8.37 -10.79
C THR A 164 0.81 8.02 -9.98
N LYS A 165 0.96 6.76 -9.55
CA LYS A 165 2.05 6.21 -8.73
C LYS A 165 2.89 5.17 -9.49
N GLU A 166 2.93 5.22 -10.80
CA GLU A 166 3.72 4.29 -11.64
C GLU A 166 5.18 4.70 -11.77
N ARG A 167 5.46 5.99 -11.63
CA ARG A 167 6.80 6.53 -11.84
C ARG A 167 7.72 6.13 -10.70
N PRO A 168 8.82 5.40 -10.98
CA PRO A 168 9.75 4.97 -9.94
C PRO A 168 10.51 6.15 -9.35
N PRO A 169 10.88 6.11 -8.05
CA PRO A 169 11.68 7.14 -7.44
C PRO A 169 13.12 7.12 -7.97
N ARG A 170 13.74 8.29 -8.06
CA ARG A 170 15.15 8.44 -8.43
C ARG A 170 16.06 8.71 -7.24
N LYS A 171 15.56 9.41 -6.23
CA LYS A 171 16.29 9.86 -5.04
C LYS A 171 15.80 9.16 -3.77
N MET A 172 14.48 9.05 -3.60
CA MET A 172 13.88 8.40 -2.44
C MET A 172 14.17 6.91 -2.45
N LYS A 173 14.56 6.37 -1.30
CA LYS A 173 14.83 4.93 -1.13
C LYS A 173 13.74 4.30 -0.28
N LEU A 174 13.37 3.09 -0.62
CA LEU A 174 12.48 2.26 0.17
C LEU A 174 13.21 1.63 1.35
N GLN A 175 12.49 1.47 2.47
CA GLN A 175 12.98 0.65 3.58
C GLN A 175 13.06 -0.83 3.14
N PRO A 176 13.98 -1.63 3.71
CA PRO A 176 14.20 -3.03 3.30
C PRO A 176 12.98 -3.94 3.44
N ASN A 177 12.03 -3.57 4.30
CA ASN A 177 10.79 -4.29 4.52
C ASN A 177 9.59 -3.71 3.75
N VAL A 178 9.80 -2.77 2.82
CA VAL A 178 8.77 -2.30 1.89
C VAL A 178 8.82 -3.13 0.61
N VAL A 179 7.65 -3.53 0.13
CA VAL A 179 7.45 -4.28 -1.12
C VAL A 179 6.53 -3.50 -2.03
N VAL A 180 6.92 -3.36 -3.29
CA VAL A 180 6.10 -2.71 -4.31
C VAL A 180 5.49 -3.75 -5.21
N GLY A 181 4.17 -3.81 -5.26
CA GLY A 181 3.44 -4.52 -6.31
C GLY A 181 3.22 -3.58 -7.49
N MET A 182 3.33 -4.11 -8.70
CA MET A 182 3.08 -3.34 -9.90
C MET A 182 1.81 -3.87 -10.60
N ALA A 183 0.85 -3.00 -10.83
CA ALA A 183 -0.30 -3.31 -11.67
C ALA A 183 0.10 -3.14 -13.14
N LEU A 184 0.38 -4.25 -13.80
CA LEU A 184 0.64 -4.31 -15.24
C LEU A 184 -0.72 -4.51 -15.94
N GLY A 185 -1.26 -3.51 -16.59
CA GLY A 185 -2.57 -3.73 -17.22
C GLY A 185 -3.17 -2.56 -17.97
N ARG A 186 -2.52 -1.43 -18.05
CA ARG A 186 -2.92 -0.38 -19.00
C ARG A 186 -2.01 -0.43 -20.22
N ASN A 187 -2.65 -0.47 -21.40
CA ASN A 187 -1.99 -0.35 -22.67
C ASN A 187 -1.15 0.94 -22.69
N TYR A 188 0.14 0.78 -22.59
CA TYR A 188 1.08 1.80 -23.04
C TYR A 188 1.08 1.74 -24.56
N ALA A 189 0.07 2.35 -25.16
CA ALA A 189 0.06 2.63 -26.59
C ALA A 189 0.59 4.02 -26.84
#